data_37a47c617bfad774144ef9d2e95ed73d
#
_entry.id   37a47c617bfad774144ef9d2e95ed73d
#
_cell.length_a   1.000
_cell.length_b   1.000
_cell.length_c   1.000
_cell.angle_alpha   90.00
_cell.angle_beta   90.00
_cell.angle_gamma   90.00
#
_symmetry.space_group_name_H-M   'P 1'
#
loop_
_entity.id
_entity.type
_entity.pdbx_description
1 polymer ?
#
loop_
_entity_poly.entity_id
_entity_poly.type
_entity_poly.pdbx_seq_one_letter_code
_entity_poly.pdbx_strand_id
1 'polypeptide(L)'
;LRDVPVFLWIFGLIFAGVGLLIIMEGGPAIFALIMTVVGLGILLFTSVLTITADQTTRMLTLESRSVLRHKLIEAPFDDIIGINVERRVSSGRGGSSHTYRLTLLRKDGHVEPFRSYSSSGRKKKERWAGRLREVIGIQDTNRTTPGMLPLELSQASEIHETNGVRWQIHPLTTQASSAPTGARWNSLNFKTLGGFLFLAQKAEGQASGGFLASLGKMFIRQALSFHGFQPEDTPGLDQAITLEPLDPAIERHFLAYTNSPDLARRLLNSMVVSQLSNWAGRYPLKMLQPGSRYGQVMVLFGPNGVYVATLNLLQPSQAHELVALGVGLVKSQSGSSMPGSSGR
;
A
#
# COMPACT_ATOMS: atom_id res chain seq x y z
N LEU A 1 -18.22 20.29 -3.16
CA LEU A 1 -18.79 19.33 -2.20
C LEU A 1 -18.39 19.72 -0.78
N ARG A 2 -19.33 19.67 0.17
CA ARG A 2 -19.05 20.05 1.56
C ARG A 2 -19.49 18.92 2.51
N ASP A 3 -18.60 18.55 3.43
CA ASP A 3 -18.89 17.56 4.46
C ASP A 3 -18.76 18.20 5.84
N VAL A 4 -19.91 18.41 6.47
CA VAL A 4 -20.01 19.00 7.81
C VAL A 4 -20.38 17.88 8.78
N PRO A 5 -19.61 17.61 9.81
CA PRO A 5 -19.90 16.58 10.79
C PRO A 5 -20.88 17.09 11.86
N VAL A 6 -22.10 17.42 11.43
CA VAL A 6 -23.16 18.02 12.27
C VAL A 6 -23.40 17.21 13.54
N PHE A 7 -23.38 15.87 13.43
CA PHE A 7 -23.58 14.99 14.58
C PHE A 7 -22.53 15.22 15.68
N LEU A 8 -21.26 15.36 15.30
CA LEU A 8 -20.19 15.61 16.29
C LEU A 8 -20.32 16.98 16.94
N TRP A 9 -20.81 17.99 16.21
CA TRP A 9 -21.07 19.30 16.78
C TRP A 9 -22.22 19.29 17.79
N ILE A 10 -23.34 18.64 17.44
CA ILE A 10 -24.48 18.47 18.37
C ILE A 10 -24.02 17.72 19.62
N PHE A 11 -23.25 16.63 19.43
CA PHE A 11 -22.75 15.84 20.54
C PHE A 11 -21.80 16.64 21.43
N GLY A 12 -20.86 17.39 20.86
CA GLY A 12 -19.96 18.27 21.59
C GLY A 12 -20.68 19.36 22.39
N LEU A 13 -21.74 19.97 21.79
CA LEU A 13 -22.54 20.96 22.48
C LEU A 13 -23.37 20.37 23.66
N ILE A 14 -23.92 19.17 23.48
CA ILE A 14 -24.63 18.48 24.55
C ILE A 14 -23.68 18.20 25.71
N PHE A 15 -22.50 17.64 25.46
CA PHE A 15 -21.54 17.33 26.51
C PHE A 15 -21.05 18.60 27.24
N ALA A 16 -20.70 19.64 26.49
CA ALA A 16 -20.30 20.90 27.09
C ALA A 16 -21.43 21.55 27.90
N GLY A 17 -22.65 21.55 27.36
CA GLY A 17 -23.84 22.13 28.01
C GLY A 17 -24.22 21.38 29.30
N VAL A 18 -24.26 20.05 29.24
CA VAL A 18 -24.53 19.20 30.44
C VAL A 18 -23.47 19.42 31.51
N GLY A 19 -22.19 19.46 31.12
CA GLY A 19 -21.10 19.74 32.07
C GLY A 19 -21.26 21.09 32.76
N LEU A 20 -21.64 22.12 32.02
CA LEU A 20 -21.91 23.47 32.54
C LEU A 20 -23.11 23.50 33.50
N LEU A 21 -24.21 22.82 33.15
CA LEU A 21 -25.41 22.71 34.00
C LEU A 21 -25.06 22.03 35.34
N ILE A 22 -24.30 20.95 35.33
CA ILE A 22 -23.87 20.26 36.57
C ILE A 22 -23.03 21.19 37.46
N ILE A 23 -22.18 22.06 36.89
CA ILE A 23 -21.47 23.08 37.66
C ILE A 23 -22.43 24.07 38.32
N MET A 24 -23.39 24.55 37.56
CA MET A 24 -24.39 25.54 38.06
C MET A 24 -25.28 24.98 39.15
N GLU A 25 -25.60 23.69 39.14
CA GLU A 25 -26.42 23.01 40.14
C GLU A 25 -25.61 22.55 41.37
N GLY A 26 -24.31 22.85 41.44
CA GLY A 26 -23.46 22.44 42.55
C GLY A 26 -23.10 20.94 42.59
N GLY A 27 -23.23 20.27 41.46
CA GLY A 27 -22.94 18.85 41.30
C GLY A 27 -21.42 18.54 41.38
N PRO A 28 -21.03 17.27 41.17
CA PRO A 28 -19.62 16.85 41.30
C PRO A 28 -18.72 17.58 40.30
N ALA A 29 -17.92 18.52 40.77
CA ALA A 29 -17.11 19.45 39.97
C ALA A 29 -16.16 18.74 38.98
N ILE A 30 -15.54 17.63 39.41
CA ILE A 30 -14.59 16.85 38.58
C ILE A 30 -15.32 16.23 37.39
N PHE A 31 -16.50 15.66 37.57
CA PHE A 31 -17.29 15.05 36.50
C PHE A 31 -17.77 16.13 35.52
N ALA A 32 -18.27 17.22 36.03
CA ALA A 32 -18.72 18.36 35.24
C ALA A 32 -17.58 18.96 34.38
N LEU A 33 -16.40 19.10 34.97
CA LEU A 33 -15.19 19.58 34.27
C LEU A 33 -14.80 18.63 33.12
N ILE A 34 -14.77 17.32 33.39
CA ILE A 34 -14.46 16.31 32.37
C ILE A 34 -15.43 16.41 31.20
N MET A 35 -16.74 16.46 31.47
CA MET A 35 -17.77 16.55 30.43
C MET A 35 -17.61 17.82 29.59
N THR A 36 -17.37 18.96 30.24
CA THR A 36 -17.15 20.24 29.56
C THR A 36 -15.90 20.21 28.68
N VAL A 37 -14.79 19.72 29.21
CA VAL A 37 -13.51 19.63 28.47
C VAL A 37 -13.63 18.67 27.28
N VAL A 38 -14.29 17.52 27.45
CA VAL A 38 -14.54 16.57 26.36
C VAL A 38 -15.42 17.20 25.29
N GLY A 39 -16.51 17.85 25.67
CA GLY A 39 -17.41 18.53 24.74
C GLY A 39 -16.72 19.63 23.94
N LEU A 40 -15.97 20.50 24.61
CA LEU A 40 -15.15 21.54 23.96
C LEU A 40 -14.07 20.93 23.08
N GLY A 41 -13.40 19.86 23.51
CA GLY A 41 -12.42 19.13 22.71
C GLY A 41 -13.02 18.63 21.39
N ILE A 42 -14.19 18.01 21.44
CA ILE A 42 -14.90 17.56 20.23
C ILE A 42 -15.15 18.74 19.29
N LEU A 43 -15.62 19.87 19.79
CA LEU A 43 -15.90 21.06 18.96
C LEU A 43 -14.63 21.65 18.33
N LEU A 44 -13.53 21.74 19.07
CA LEU A 44 -12.27 22.30 18.63
C LEU A 44 -11.55 21.45 17.57
N PHE A 45 -11.59 20.12 17.72
CA PHE A 45 -10.91 19.20 16.80
C PHE A 45 -11.74 18.76 15.61
N THR A 46 -13.03 19.06 15.60
CA THR A 46 -13.91 18.73 14.47
C THR A 46 -13.62 19.62 13.28
N SER A 47 -13.37 19.01 12.11
CA SER A 47 -13.05 19.72 10.87
C SER A 47 -14.16 19.62 9.83
N VAL A 48 -14.41 20.71 9.13
CA VAL A 48 -15.26 20.79 7.93
C VAL A 48 -14.36 20.56 6.72
N LEU A 49 -14.74 19.63 5.85
CA LEU A 49 -14.06 19.42 4.56
C LEU A 49 -14.89 20.06 3.45
N THR A 50 -14.25 20.96 2.70
CA THR A 50 -14.76 21.52 1.47
C THR A 50 -13.93 21.04 0.30
N ILE A 51 -14.58 20.51 -0.72
CA ILE A 51 -13.94 20.03 -1.94
C ILE A 51 -14.47 20.88 -3.09
N THR A 52 -13.56 21.62 -3.74
CA THR A 52 -13.88 22.44 -4.90
C THR A 52 -13.09 21.92 -6.09
N ALA A 53 -13.79 21.59 -7.16
CA ALA A 53 -13.19 21.25 -8.44
C ALA A 53 -13.60 22.35 -9.42
N ASP A 54 -12.62 23.14 -9.84
CA ASP A 54 -12.79 24.25 -10.77
C ASP A 54 -12.34 23.81 -12.16
N GLN A 55 -13.28 23.76 -13.08
CA GLN A 55 -13.02 23.40 -14.49
C GLN A 55 -12.30 24.51 -15.26
N THR A 56 -12.47 25.77 -14.83
CA THR A 56 -11.85 26.91 -15.50
C THR A 56 -10.35 26.94 -15.26
N THR A 57 -9.97 26.77 -13.99
CA THR A 57 -8.54 26.72 -13.60
C THR A 57 -7.97 25.31 -13.68
N ARG A 58 -8.79 24.28 -13.94
CA ARG A 58 -8.42 22.85 -13.92
C ARG A 58 -7.74 22.43 -12.62
N MET A 59 -8.24 22.94 -11.49
CA MET A 59 -7.67 22.70 -10.16
C MET A 59 -8.68 22.02 -9.24
N LEU A 60 -8.21 21.03 -8.50
CA LEU A 60 -8.92 20.45 -7.36
C LEU A 60 -8.36 21.02 -6.08
N THR A 61 -9.23 21.67 -5.30
CA THR A 61 -8.88 22.25 -4.00
C THR A 61 -9.60 21.47 -2.89
N LEU A 62 -8.81 20.97 -1.95
CA LEU A 62 -9.30 20.28 -0.74
C LEU A 62 -9.00 21.18 0.46
N GLU A 63 -9.99 21.79 1.01
CA GLU A 63 -9.88 22.64 2.19
C GLU A 63 -10.45 21.91 3.41
N SER A 64 -9.62 21.64 4.39
CA SER A 64 -10.02 21.09 5.68
C SER A 64 -9.81 22.14 6.76
N ARG A 65 -10.90 22.65 7.30
CA ARG A 65 -10.90 23.74 8.27
C ARG A 65 -11.48 23.28 9.62
N SER A 66 -10.70 23.37 10.67
CA SER A 66 -11.13 23.27 12.07
C SER A 66 -10.82 24.58 12.78
N VAL A 67 -11.27 24.72 14.02
CA VAL A 67 -10.96 25.93 14.82
C VAL A 67 -9.45 26.11 15.01
N LEU A 68 -8.73 25.00 15.17
CA LEU A 68 -7.29 25.01 15.47
C LEU A 68 -6.39 24.77 14.26
N ARG A 69 -6.93 24.29 13.14
CA ARG A 69 -6.12 23.84 12.01
C ARG A 69 -6.79 24.12 10.68
N HIS A 70 -6.05 24.73 9.79
CA HIS A 70 -6.41 24.90 8.39
C HIS A 70 -5.43 24.12 7.52
N LYS A 71 -5.92 23.24 6.68
CA LYS A 71 -5.14 22.48 5.69
C LYS A 71 -5.75 22.73 4.32
N LEU A 72 -4.94 23.24 3.42
CA LEU A 72 -5.27 23.45 2.02
C LEU A 72 -4.40 22.51 1.18
N ILE A 73 -5.00 21.81 0.25
CA ILE A 73 -4.32 20.95 -0.71
C ILE A 73 -4.85 21.34 -2.07
N GLU A 74 -3.93 21.68 -2.97
CA GLU A 74 -4.24 21.98 -4.35
C GLU A 74 -3.59 20.94 -5.26
N ALA A 75 -4.34 20.49 -6.25
CA ALA A 75 -3.87 19.52 -7.22
C ALA A 75 -4.41 19.87 -8.61
N PRO A 76 -3.54 20.12 -9.60
CA PRO A 76 -3.95 20.24 -10.99
C PRO A 76 -4.66 18.95 -11.45
N PHE A 77 -5.71 19.07 -12.27
CA PHE A 77 -6.42 17.90 -12.79
C PHE A 77 -5.48 16.95 -13.55
N ASP A 78 -4.50 17.52 -14.24
CA ASP A 78 -3.52 16.75 -15.02
C ASP A 78 -2.60 15.90 -14.16
N ASP A 79 -2.44 16.22 -12.87
CA ASP A 79 -1.67 15.42 -11.91
C ASP A 79 -2.50 14.34 -11.22
N ILE A 80 -3.82 14.36 -11.43
CA ILE A 80 -4.73 13.43 -10.78
C ILE A 80 -4.98 12.24 -11.70
N ILE A 81 -4.57 11.06 -11.27
CA ILE A 81 -4.82 9.81 -12.01
C ILE A 81 -6.01 9.02 -11.44
N GLY A 82 -6.43 9.32 -10.22
CA GLY A 82 -7.58 8.63 -9.63
C GLY A 82 -8.12 9.26 -8.35
N ILE A 83 -9.40 9.01 -8.11
CA ILE A 83 -10.08 9.30 -6.85
C ILE A 83 -10.74 8.01 -6.37
N ASN A 84 -10.35 7.53 -5.20
CA ASN A 84 -10.75 6.24 -4.70
C ASN A 84 -11.47 6.31 -3.38
N VAL A 85 -12.26 5.27 -3.09
CA VAL A 85 -12.87 5.04 -1.78
C VAL A 85 -12.12 3.91 -1.10
N GLU A 86 -11.24 4.26 -0.18
CA GLU A 86 -10.50 3.29 0.63
C GLU A 86 -11.39 2.76 1.76
N ARG A 87 -11.46 1.44 1.90
CA ARG A 87 -12.13 0.77 3.01
C ARG A 87 -11.09 0.46 4.09
N ARG A 88 -11.40 0.80 5.34
CA ARG A 88 -10.64 0.37 6.52
C ARG A 88 -11.48 -0.56 7.37
N VAL A 89 -10.88 -1.66 7.76
CA VAL A 89 -11.46 -2.62 8.69
C VAL A 89 -10.79 -2.42 10.04
N SER A 90 -11.57 -2.18 11.07
CA SER A 90 -11.11 -2.19 12.44
C SER A 90 -11.73 -3.40 13.13
N SER A 91 -10.88 -4.35 13.54
CA SER A 91 -11.31 -5.51 14.32
C SER A 91 -11.13 -5.22 15.80
N GLY A 92 -12.22 -5.27 16.55
CA GLY A 92 -12.24 -5.16 18.01
C GLY A 92 -12.94 -6.37 18.64
N ARG A 93 -12.90 -6.47 19.98
CA ARG A 93 -13.57 -7.56 20.73
C ARG A 93 -15.07 -7.71 20.47
N GLY A 94 -15.73 -6.73 19.82
CA GLY A 94 -17.15 -6.72 19.49
C GLY A 94 -17.49 -6.92 18.02
N GLY A 95 -16.53 -7.30 17.16
CA GLY A 95 -16.75 -7.50 15.71
C GLY A 95 -15.90 -6.59 14.82
N SER A 96 -16.02 -6.78 13.51
CA SER A 96 -15.34 -5.94 12.52
C SER A 96 -16.20 -4.76 12.12
N SER A 97 -15.71 -3.54 12.32
CA SER A 97 -16.35 -2.33 11.80
C SER A 97 -15.67 -1.87 10.51
N HIS A 98 -16.48 -1.43 9.55
CA HIS A 98 -16.01 -0.95 8.26
C HIS A 98 -16.16 0.56 8.17
N THR A 99 -15.05 1.24 7.94
CA THR A 99 -15.01 2.67 7.69
C THR A 99 -14.42 2.95 6.32
N TYR A 100 -14.75 4.10 5.75
CA TYR A 100 -14.39 4.46 4.39
C TYR A 100 -13.81 5.88 4.37
N ARG A 101 -12.84 6.12 3.50
CA ARG A 101 -12.32 7.46 3.22
C ARG A 101 -12.08 7.65 1.73
N LEU A 102 -12.15 8.91 1.29
CA LEU A 102 -11.72 9.28 -0.07
C LEU A 102 -10.23 9.51 -0.08
N THR A 103 -9.59 9.07 -1.15
CA THR A 103 -8.16 9.27 -1.41
C THR A 103 -7.98 9.81 -2.83
N LEU A 104 -7.06 10.76 -2.96
CA LEU A 104 -6.58 11.32 -4.20
C LEU A 104 -5.30 10.60 -4.60
N LEU A 105 -5.24 10.07 -5.81
CA LEU A 105 -4.05 9.45 -6.37
C LEU A 105 -3.44 10.39 -7.41
N ARG A 106 -2.20 10.80 -7.21
CA ARG A 106 -1.44 11.67 -8.12
C ARG A 106 -0.53 10.86 -9.05
N LYS A 107 -0.10 11.49 -10.16
CA LYS A 107 0.85 10.90 -11.13
C LYS A 107 2.18 10.50 -10.51
N ASP A 108 2.63 11.23 -9.49
CA ASP A 108 3.85 10.91 -8.74
C ASP A 108 3.70 9.68 -7.81
N GLY A 109 2.54 9.02 -7.84
CA GLY A 109 2.20 7.91 -6.96
C GLY A 109 1.81 8.32 -5.55
N HIS A 110 1.76 9.63 -5.26
CA HIS A 110 1.34 10.11 -3.95
C HIS A 110 -0.15 9.89 -3.75
N VAL A 111 -0.51 9.24 -2.64
CA VAL A 111 -1.90 9.02 -2.25
C VAL A 111 -2.24 9.95 -1.10
N GLU A 112 -3.07 10.93 -1.36
CA GLU A 112 -3.47 11.91 -0.36
C GLU A 112 -4.89 11.63 0.13
N PRO A 113 -5.08 11.35 1.43
CA PRO A 113 -6.41 11.20 1.98
C PRO A 113 -7.10 12.57 2.08
N PHE A 114 -8.36 12.65 1.66
CA PHE A 114 -9.18 13.85 1.80
C PHE A 114 -9.40 14.24 3.26
N ARG A 115 -9.38 13.23 4.15
CA ARG A 115 -9.44 13.39 5.61
C ARG A 115 -8.48 12.46 6.30
N SER A 116 -7.97 12.86 7.45
CA SER A 116 -7.11 12.04 8.31
C SER A 116 -7.86 10.85 8.93
N TYR A 117 -9.16 10.94 9.07
CA TYR A 117 -10.00 9.87 9.62
C TYR A 117 -10.94 9.26 8.57
N SER A 118 -11.34 8.03 8.80
CA SER A 118 -12.35 7.32 8.02
C SER A 118 -13.68 7.29 8.76
N SER A 119 -14.78 7.31 8.03
CA SER A 119 -16.12 7.30 8.60
C SER A 119 -17.03 6.31 7.87
N SER A 120 -18.16 5.93 8.48
CA SER A 120 -19.20 5.13 7.84
C SER A 120 -19.79 5.87 6.62
N GLY A 121 -20.56 5.20 5.80
CA GLY A 121 -21.25 5.83 4.67
C GLY A 121 -20.57 5.63 3.31
N ARG A 122 -20.30 4.35 2.94
CA ARG A 122 -19.73 3.93 1.66
C ARG A 122 -20.44 4.59 0.46
N LYS A 123 -21.78 4.48 0.36
CA LYS A 123 -22.56 4.99 -0.77
C LYS A 123 -22.39 6.51 -0.98
N LYS A 124 -22.28 7.30 0.10
CA LYS A 124 -22.04 8.74 0.00
C LYS A 124 -20.69 9.04 -0.63
N LYS A 125 -19.65 8.33 -0.20
CA LYS A 125 -18.28 8.54 -0.69
C LYS A 125 -18.09 8.04 -2.13
N GLU A 126 -18.70 6.93 -2.49
CA GLU A 126 -18.73 6.44 -3.87
C GLU A 126 -19.41 7.44 -4.81
N ARG A 127 -20.53 8.02 -4.39
CA ARG A 127 -21.22 9.08 -5.16
C ARG A 127 -20.34 10.33 -5.32
N TRP A 128 -19.61 10.71 -4.28
CA TRP A 128 -18.69 11.85 -4.34
C TRP A 128 -17.50 11.55 -5.24
N ALA A 129 -16.90 10.37 -5.12
CA ALA A 129 -15.83 9.95 -6.00
C ALA A 129 -16.26 9.97 -7.47
N GLY A 130 -17.45 9.43 -7.79
CA GLY A 130 -18.02 9.44 -9.14
C GLY A 130 -18.16 10.86 -9.69
N ARG A 131 -18.80 11.77 -8.92
CA ARG A 131 -18.95 13.18 -9.35
C ARG A 131 -17.62 13.89 -9.56
N LEU A 132 -16.65 13.66 -8.69
CA LEU A 132 -15.32 14.28 -8.83
C LEU A 132 -14.57 13.77 -10.06
N ARG A 133 -14.65 12.46 -10.34
CA ARG A 133 -14.06 11.87 -11.55
C ARG A 133 -14.69 12.46 -12.81
N GLU A 134 -16.02 12.59 -12.84
CA GLU A 134 -16.76 13.21 -13.95
C GLU A 134 -16.30 14.65 -14.19
N VAL A 135 -16.22 15.48 -13.14
CA VAL A 135 -15.81 16.88 -13.24
C VAL A 135 -14.36 17.03 -13.67
N ILE A 136 -13.46 16.18 -13.18
CA ILE A 136 -12.03 16.22 -13.51
C ILE A 136 -11.77 15.67 -14.92
N GLY A 137 -12.73 14.91 -15.49
CA GLY A 137 -12.57 14.26 -16.78
C GLY A 137 -11.72 12.98 -16.70
N ILE A 138 -11.60 12.40 -15.51
CA ILE A 138 -11.08 11.06 -15.37
C ILE A 138 -12.13 10.15 -15.98
N GLN A 139 -11.96 9.81 -17.25
CA GLN A 139 -12.86 8.89 -17.90
C GLN A 139 -12.81 7.57 -17.14
N ASP A 140 -13.96 7.08 -16.74
CA ASP A 140 -14.19 5.70 -16.27
C ASP A 140 -13.98 4.70 -17.44
N THR A 141 -13.05 5.01 -18.37
CA THR A 141 -12.67 4.12 -19.48
C THR A 141 -12.11 2.80 -18.96
N ASN A 142 -11.77 2.79 -17.70
CA ASN A 142 -11.60 1.56 -16.96
C ASN A 142 -12.32 1.75 -15.62
N ARG A 143 -13.43 1.11 -15.41
CA ARG A 143 -13.93 0.73 -14.07
C ARG A 143 -12.92 -0.12 -13.32
N THR A 144 -11.68 -0.08 -13.70
CA THR A 144 -10.53 -0.62 -13.01
C THR A 144 -10.24 0.33 -11.86
N THR A 145 -10.79 0.01 -10.71
CA THR A 145 -10.30 0.49 -9.42
C THR A 145 -8.77 0.44 -9.48
N PRO A 146 -8.03 1.52 -9.12
CA PRO A 146 -6.58 1.42 -9.01
C PRO A 146 -6.23 0.16 -8.26
N GLY A 147 -5.43 -0.69 -8.85
CA GLY A 147 -5.13 -2.01 -8.34
C GLY A 147 -5.86 -3.17 -9.01
N MET A 148 -6.81 -2.97 -9.92
CA MET A 148 -7.32 -4.10 -10.70
C MET A 148 -6.30 -4.52 -11.75
N LEU A 149 -6.02 -5.82 -11.78
CA LEU A 149 -5.29 -6.42 -12.88
C LEU A 149 -6.00 -6.14 -14.21
N PRO A 150 -5.27 -5.80 -15.29
CA PRO A 150 -5.82 -5.78 -16.63
C PRO A 150 -6.59 -7.08 -16.91
N LEU A 151 -7.71 -6.98 -17.62
CA LEU A 151 -8.57 -8.13 -17.91
C LEU A 151 -7.78 -9.30 -18.53
N GLU A 152 -6.79 -8.99 -19.34
CA GLU A 152 -5.86 -9.94 -19.98
C GLU A 152 -5.02 -10.73 -18.96
N LEU A 153 -4.71 -10.12 -17.82
CA LEU A 153 -3.90 -10.72 -16.75
C LEU A 153 -4.75 -11.23 -15.58
N SER A 154 -6.07 -11.04 -15.62
CA SER A 154 -6.97 -11.44 -14.54
C SER A 154 -7.36 -12.92 -14.56
N GLN A 155 -7.03 -13.65 -15.65
CA GLN A 155 -7.25 -15.08 -15.76
C GLN A 155 -6.18 -15.83 -14.97
N ALA A 156 -6.40 -16.00 -13.68
CA ALA A 156 -5.45 -16.45 -12.66
C ALA A 156 -4.88 -17.87 -12.86
N SER A 157 -5.37 -18.64 -13.81
CA SER A 157 -4.92 -20.03 -14.06
C SER A 157 -4.18 -20.19 -15.39
N GLU A 158 -4.06 -19.14 -16.19
CA GLU A 158 -3.43 -19.24 -17.51
C GLU A 158 -1.90 -19.18 -17.38
N ILE A 159 -1.24 -20.14 -18.05
CA ILE A 159 0.22 -20.18 -18.15
C ILE A 159 0.61 -19.35 -19.37
N HIS A 160 1.40 -18.33 -19.13
CA HIS A 160 1.95 -17.47 -20.16
C HIS A 160 3.42 -17.84 -20.41
N GLU A 161 3.90 -17.49 -21.59
CA GLU A 161 5.32 -17.59 -21.93
C GLU A 161 5.80 -16.28 -22.55
N THR A 162 6.90 -15.76 -22.01
CA THR A 162 7.53 -14.54 -22.52
C THR A 162 9.04 -14.75 -22.53
N ASN A 163 9.62 -14.69 -23.73
CA ASN A 163 11.07 -14.83 -23.92
C ASN A 163 11.65 -16.12 -23.28
N GLY A 164 10.94 -17.25 -23.38
CA GLY A 164 11.36 -18.53 -22.82
C GLY A 164 11.11 -18.68 -21.31
N VAL A 165 10.55 -17.68 -20.65
CA VAL A 165 10.14 -17.76 -19.24
C VAL A 165 8.65 -18.11 -19.21
N ARG A 166 8.32 -19.25 -18.61
CA ARG A 166 6.93 -19.66 -18.32
C ARG A 166 6.52 -19.11 -16.97
N TRP A 167 5.37 -18.46 -16.93
CA TRP A 167 4.90 -17.76 -15.72
C TRP A 167 3.39 -17.75 -15.60
N GLN A 168 2.92 -17.45 -14.39
CA GLN A 168 1.53 -17.19 -14.06
C GLN A 168 1.43 -15.91 -13.25
N ILE A 169 0.25 -15.28 -13.30
CA ILE A 169 -0.07 -14.16 -12.43
C ILE A 169 -1.33 -14.46 -11.63
N HIS A 170 -1.30 -14.17 -10.35
CA HIS A 170 -2.42 -14.40 -9.43
C HIS A 170 -2.87 -13.06 -8.85
N PRO A 171 -4.17 -12.77 -8.89
CA PRO A 171 -4.70 -11.59 -8.21
C PRO A 171 -4.56 -11.75 -6.70
N LEU A 172 -4.14 -10.69 -6.02
CA LEU A 172 -4.08 -10.61 -4.58
C LEU A 172 -5.19 -9.71 -4.05
N THR A 173 -5.95 -10.23 -3.10
CA THR A 173 -6.97 -9.47 -2.39
C THR A 173 -6.45 -9.07 -1.02
N THR A 174 -6.62 -7.80 -0.67
CA THR A 174 -6.38 -7.38 0.71
C THR A 174 -7.64 -7.61 1.55
N GLN A 175 -7.47 -7.79 2.86
CA GLN A 175 -8.63 -7.90 3.78
C GLN A 175 -9.56 -6.68 3.73
N ALA A 176 -9.08 -5.57 3.19
CA ALA A 176 -9.81 -4.31 3.08
C ALA A 176 -10.62 -4.18 1.77
N SER A 177 -10.44 -5.07 0.80
CA SER A 177 -11.08 -5.01 -0.51
C SER A 177 -11.67 -6.34 -0.90
N SER A 178 -12.88 -6.35 -1.45
CA SER A 178 -13.48 -7.53 -2.07
C SER A 178 -12.98 -7.78 -3.50
N ALA A 179 -12.34 -6.76 -4.10
CA ALA A 179 -11.71 -6.84 -5.41
C ALA A 179 -10.19 -7.01 -5.26
N PRO A 180 -9.53 -7.71 -6.20
CA PRO A 180 -8.08 -7.80 -6.22
C PRO A 180 -7.47 -6.40 -6.34
N THR A 181 -6.60 -6.05 -5.41
CA THR A 181 -5.89 -4.77 -5.39
C THR A 181 -4.41 -4.93 -5.68
N GLY A 182 -3.94 -6.16 -5.72
CA GLY A 182 -2.56 -6.51 -5.97
C GLY A 182 -2.41 -7.67 -6.94
N ALA A 183 -1.17 -8.02 -7.20
CA ALA A 183 -0.81 -9.14 -8.06
C ALA A 183 0.43 -9.86 -7.52
N ARG A 184 0.47 -11.17 -7.74
CA ARG A 184 1.65 -12.02 -7.57
C ARG A 184 1.96 -12.71 -8.88
N TRP A 185 3.08 -12.36 -9.47
CA TRP A 185 3.67 -13.05 -10.59
C TRP A 185 4.58 -14.17 -10.09
N ASN A 186 4.60 -15.31 -10.73
CA ASN A 186 5.54 -16.40 -10.43
C ASN A 186 6.06 -17.08 -11.70
N SER A 187 7.35 -17.41 -11.70
CA SER A 187 7.97 -18.24 -12.73
C SER A 187 7.68 -19.71 -12.46
N LEU A 188 7.56 -20.50 -13.54
CA LEU A 188 7.31 -21.94 -13.46
C LEU A 188 8.55 -22.79 -13.82
N ASN A 189 9.53 -22.19 -14.48
CA ASN A 189 10.70 -22.88 -15.00
C ASN A 189 12.05 -22.45 -14.36
N PHE A 190 11.98 -21.70 -13.26
CA PHE A 190 13.16 -21.35 -12.46
C PHE A 190 12.97 -21.85 -11.04
N LYS A 191 14.04 -22.44 -10.49
CA LYS A 191 14.05 -22.96 -9.11
C LYS A 191 15.42 -22.73 -8.49
N THR A 192 15.44 -22.37 -7.21
CA THR A 192 16.70 -22.37 -6.45
C THR A 192 17.00 -23.77 -5.89
N LEU A 193 18.27 -24.07 -5.74
CA LEU A 193 18.70 -25.32 -5.08
C LEU A 193 19.02 -25.01 -3.61
N GLY A 194 18.19 -25.50 -2.70
CA GLY A 194 18.53 -25.59 -1.28
C GLY A 194 18.46 -24.32 -0.46
N GLY A 195 17.77 -23.26 -0.94
CA GLY A 195 17.63 -22.05 -0.16
C GLY A 195 16.69 -21.03 -0.80
N PHE A 196 16.52 -19.90 -0.14
CA PHE A 196 15.73 -18.77 -0.64
C PHE A 196 16.42 -17.44 -0.42
N LEU A 197 16.05 -16.45 -1.22
CA LEU A 197 16.33 -15.03 -1.01
C LEU A 197 15.00 -14.27 -1.08
N PHE A 198 14.65 -13.58 0.00
CA PHE A 198 13.48 -12.71 0.09
C PHE A 198 13.92 -11.25 0.17
N LEU A 199 13.36 -10.43 -0.70
CA LEU A 199 13.61 -9.00 -0.77
C LEU A 199 12.28 -8.25 -0.55
N ALA A 200 12.26 -7.34 0.41
CA ALA A 200 11.13 -6.47 0.67
C ALA A 200 11.52 -5.01 0.46
N GLN A 201 10.81 -4.31 -0.42
CA GLN A 201 11.05 -2.89 -0.63
C GLN A 201 10.74 -2.11 0.65
N LYS A 202 11.65 -1.23 1.06
CA LYS A 202 11.55 -0.37 2.23
C LYS A 202 11.35 1.10 1.85
N ALA A 203 10.80 1.88 2.76
CA ALA A 203 10.71 3.32 2.57
C ALA A 203 12.10 3.96 2.64
N GLU A 204 12.30 4.98 1.83
CA GLU A 204 13.55 5.74 1.82
C GLU A 204 13.80 6.37 3.21
N GLY A 205 15.02 6.24 3.71
CA GLY A 205 15.39 6.70 5.06
C GLY A 205 15.04 5.72 6.21
N GLN A 206 14.40 4.58 5.92
CA GLN A 206 14.16 3.56 6.93
C GLN A 206 15.48 2.82 7.25
N ALA A 207 15.96 2.95 8.49
CA ALA A 207 17.18 2.28 8.94
C ALA A 207 17.08 0.75 8.80
N SER A 208 18.16 0.13 8.33
CA SER A 208 18.25 -1.32 8.15
C SER A 208 18.37 -2.08 9.50
N GLY A 209 18.87 -1.39 10.54
CA GLY A 209 19.05 -1.94 11.88
C GLY A 209 18.04 -1.35 12.89
N GLY A 210 17.59 -2.14 13.83
CA GLY A 210 16.72 -1.69 14.90
C GLY A 210 15.51 -2.59 15.15
N PHE A 211 14.43 -2.02 15.64
CA PHE A 211 13.19 -2.69 16.03
C PHE A 211 12.62 -3.65 14.97
N LEU A 212 12.82 -3.37 13.66
CA LEU A 212 12.40 -4.26 12.57
C LEU A 212 13.26 -5.53 12.46
N ALA A 213 14.52 -5.49 12.86
CA ALA A 213 15.37 -6.68 12.88
C ALA A 213 14.96 -7.66 13.98
N SER A 214 14.50 -7.17 15.14
CA SER A 214 14.03 -8.01 16.24
C SER A 214 12.61 -8.55 16.04
N LEU A 215 11.76 -7.83 15.32
CA LEU A 215 10.43 -8.28 14.88
C LEU A 215 10.50 -9.09 13.56
N GLY A 216 11.67 -9.18 12.95
CA GLY A 216 11.89 -9.60 11.57
C GLY A 216 11.21 -10.90 11.17
N LYS A 217 11.38 -11.97 11.95
CA LYS A 217 10.87 -13.31 11.58
C LYS A 217 9.34 -13.40 11.58
N MET A 218 8.69 -12.80 12.57
CA MET A 218 7.23 -12.78 12.64
C MET A 218 6.62 -11.91 11.55
N PHE A 219 7.24 -10.75 11.26
CA PHE A 219 6.82 -9.86 10.18
C PHE A 219 7.04 -10.47 8.80
N ILE A 220 8.17 -11.16 8.59
CA ILE A 220 8.44 -11.85 7.32
C ILE A 220 7.36 -12.92 7.08
N ARG A 221 7.09 -13.78 8.06
CA ARG A 221 6.06 -14.81 7.93
C ARG A 221 4.68 -14.23 7.63
N GLN A 222 4.31 -13.17 8.33
CA GLN A 222 3.06 -12.47 8.10
C GLN A 222 3.03 -11.78 6.72
N ALA A 223 4.12 -11.10 6.33
CA ALA A 223 4.23 -10.47 5.02
C ALA A 223 4.14 -11.48 3.88
N LEU A 224 4.84 -12.62 3.99
CA LEU A 224 4.77 -13.71 3.03
C LEU A 224 3.34 -14.25 2.91
N SER A 225 2.69 -14.55 4.04
CA SER A 225 1.31 -15.03 4.07
C SER A 225 0.33 -14.04 3.41
N PHE A 226 0.47 -12.73 3.67
CA PHE A 226 -0.38 -11.70 3.03
C PHE A 226 -0.20 -11.63 1.51
N HIS A 227 1.00 -11.95 1.01
CA HIS A 227 1.29 -11.99 -0.42
C HIS A 227 1.02 -13.37 -1.04
N GLY A 228 0.40 -14.29 -0.29
CA GLY A 228 0.01 -15.60 -0.75
C GLY A 228 1.16 -16.58 -0.96
N PHE A 229 2.33 -16.33 -0.34
CA PHE A 229 3.43 -17.29 -0.34
C PHE A 229 3.12 -18.45 0.62
N GLN A 230 3.51 -19.64 0.22
CA GLN A 230 3.34 -20.84 1.01
C GLN A 230 4.61 -21.12 1.84
N PRO A 231 4.51 -21.86 2.95
CA PRO A 231 5.69 -22.23 3.75
C PRO A 231 6.76 -22.98 2.93
N GLU A 232 6.33 -23.75 1.93
CA GLU A 232 7.19 -24.51 1.03
C GLU A 232 8.04 -23.62 0.11
N ASP A 233 7.64 -22.36 -0.09
CA ASP A 233 8.39 -21.38 -0.90
C ASP A 233 9.61 -20.84 -0.13
N THR A 234 9.60 -20.97 1.20
CA THR A 234 10.65 -20.47 2.09
C THR A 234 11.10 -21.51 3.11
N PRO A 235 11.70 -22.63 2.66
CA PRO A 235 12.16 -23.67 3.55
C PRO A 235 13.23 -23.13 4.51
N GLY A 236 13.13 -23.45 5.79
CA GLY A 236 14.08 -22.94 6.80
C GLY A 236 13.93 -21.45 7.12
N LEU A 237 12.76 -20.87 6.95
CA LEU A 237 12.49 -19.45 7.28
C LEU A 237 12.90 -19.07 8.72
N ASP A 238 12.79 -20.02 9.66
CA ASP A 238 13.19 -19.80 11.05
C ASP A 238 14.70 -19.59 11.24
N GLN A 239 15.50 -20.08 10.27
CA GLN A 239 16.94 -19.91 10.20
C GLN A 239 17.36 -18.71 9.35
N ALA A 240 16.41 -18.00 8.75
CA ALA A 240 16.70 -16.86 7.92
C ALA A 240 17.40 -15.75 8.72
N ILE A 241 18.39 -15.17 8.08
CA ILE A 241 19.17 -14.02 8.57
C ILE A 241 19.00 -12.84 7.61
N THR A 242 19.21 -11.65 8.12
CA THR A 242 19.39 -10.46 7.27
C THR A 242 20.71 -10.60 6.53
N LEU A 243 20.68 -10.40 5.23
CA LEU A 243 21.89 -10.44 4.41
C LEU A 243 22.61 -9.09 4.51
N GLU A 244 23.81 -9.12 5.05
CA GLU A 244 24.70 -7.96 5.15
C GLU A 244 26.15 -8.41 4.87
N PRO A 245 26.99 -7.60 4.20
CA PRO A 245 26.66 -6.35 3.51
C PRO A 245 25.91 -6.60 2.20
N LEU A 246 25.05 -5.67 1.82
CA LEU A 246 24.36 -5.63 0.54
C LEU A 246 25.05 -4.63 -0.40
N ASP A 247 24.80 -4.79 -1.71
CA ASP A 247 25.08 -3.73 -2.67
C ASP A 247 24.36 -2.45 -2.23
N PRO A 248 25.06 -1.28 -2.18
CA PRO A 248 24.45 -0.02 -1.71
C PRO A 248 23.18 0.39 -2.45
N ALA A 249 23.02 0.01 -3.73
CA ALA A 249 21.83 0.29 -4.50
C ALA A 249 20.65 -0.56 -4.03
N ILE A 250 20.88 -1.78 -3.59
CA ILE A 250 19.83 -2.63 -2.99
C ILE A 250 19.58 -2.20 -1.56
N GLU A 251 20.62 -1.99 -0.77
CA GLU A 251 20.49 -1.61 0.64
C GLU A 251 19.67 -0.35 0.84
N ARG A 252 19.77 0.62 -0.08
CA ARG A 252 18.97 1.86 -0.04
C ARG A 252 17.46 1.59 -0.08
N HIS A 253 17.02 0.61 -0.87
CA HIS A 253 15.62 0.41 -1.22
C HIS A 253 15.01 -0.90 -0.73
N PHE A 254 15.82 -1.89 -0.34
CA PHE A 254 15.35 -3.22 0.03
C PHE A 254 15.94 -3.71 1.35
N LEU A 255 15.17 -4.55 2.02
CA LEU A 255 15.63 -5.45 3.07
C LEU A 255 15.77 -6.84 2.45
N ALA A 256 16.87 -7.53 2.74
CA ALA A 256 17.13 -8.86 2.22
C ALA A 256 17.23 -9.89 3.35
N TYR A 257 16.52 -10.99 3.18
CA TYR A 257 16.53 -12.11 4.12
C TYR A 257 16.80 -13.41 3.38
N THR A 258 17.62 -14.27 3.95
CA THR A 258 18.00 -15.55 3.34
C THR A 258 18.35 -16.57 4.42
N ASN A 259 18.18 -17.87 4.10
CA ASN A 259 18.75 -18.96 4.86
C ASN A 259 20.08 -19.47 4.22
N SER A 260 20.49 -18.88 3.09
CA SER A 260 21.72 -19.26 2.37
C SER A 260 22.41 -18.01 1.79
N PRO A 261 23.34 -17.39 2.56
CA PRO A 261 24.01 -16.15 2.12
C PRO A 261 24.76 -16.29 0.79
N ASP A 262 25.41 -17.42 0.54
CA ASP A 262 26.15 -17.63 -0.70
C ASP A 262 25.22 -17.76 -1.91
N LEU A 263 24.08 -18.41 -1.76
CA LEU A 263 23.04 -18.42 -2.79
C LEU A 263 22.54 -17.00 -3.05
N ALA A 264 22.24 -16.26 -1.99
CA ALA A 264 21.71 -14.91 -2.10
C ALA A 264 22.70 -13.96 -2.82
N ARG A 265 23.99 -14.03 -2.52
CA ARG A 265 25.01 -13.23 -3.23
C ARG A 265 25.11 -13.57 -4.71
N ARG A 266 24.98 -14.84 -5.09
CA ARG A 266 24.94 -15.25 -6.51
C ARG A 266 23.68 -14.75 -7.21
N LEU A 267 22.52 -14.79 -6.55
CA LEU A 267 21.27 -14.31 -7.09
C LEU A 267 21.25 -12.79 -7.30
N LEU A 268 21.91 -12.04 -6.43
CA LEU A 268 22.04 -10.57 -6.49
C LEU A 268 23.18 -10.14 -7.44
N ASN A 269 23.16 -10.64 -8.67
CA ASN A 269 24.09 -10.16 -9.69
C ASN A 269 23.75 -8.72 -10.13
N SER A 270 24.66 -8.08 -10.87
CA SER A 270 24.52 -6.67 -11.29
C SER A 270 23.23 -6.38 -12.09
N MET A 271 22.75 -7.35 -12.88
CA MET A 271 21.50 -7.19 -13.64
C MET A 271 20.27 -7.19 -12.72
N VAL A 272 20.21 -8.07 -11.73
CA VAL A 272 19.15 -8.10 -10.71
C VAL A 272 19.16 -6.82 -9.91
N VAL A 273 20.33 -6.38 -9.45
CA VAL A 273 20.52 -5.12 -8.72
C VAL A 273 19.99 -3.95 -9.53
N SER A 274 20.36 -3.85 -10.81
CA SER A 274 19.90 -2.78 -11.71
C SER A 274 18.38 -2.79 -11.90
N GLN A 275 17.78 -3.95 -12.13
CA GLN A 275 16.33 -4.05 -12.34
C GLN A 275 15.53 -3.67 -11.09
N LEU A 276 15.94 -4.13 -9.92
CA LEU A 276 15.31 -3.81 -8.65
C LEU A 276 15.46 -2.33 -8.30
N SER A 277 16.65 -1.76 -8.53
CA SER A 277 16.89 -0.32 -8.30
C SER A 277 16.07 0.55 -9.24
N ASN A 278 15.94 0.16 -10.52
CA ASN A 278 15.11 0.86 -11.49
C ASN A 278 13.62 0.81 -11.09
N TRP A 279 13.14 -0.35 -10.60
CA TRP A 279 11.79 -0.45 -10.05
C TRP A 279 11.60 0.49 -8.86
N ALA A 280 12.49 0.45 -7.88
CA ALA A 280 12.40 1.27 -6.69
C ALA A 280 12.47 2.78 -6.99
N GLY A 281 13.30 3.18 -7.97
CA GLY A 281 13.38 4.55 -8.46
C GLY A 281 12.08 5.03 -9.15
N ARG A 282 11.41 4.13 -9.88
CA ARG A 282 10.13 4.43 -10.54
C ARG A 282 8.94 4.43 -9.57
N TYR A 283 8.97 3.53 -8.59
CA TYR A 283 7.93 3.35 -7.58
C TYR A 283 8.51 3.48 -6.16
N PRO A 284 8.99 4.68 -5.78
CA PRO A 284 9.59 4.88 -4.46
C PRO A 284 8.54 4.72 -3.37
N LEU A 285 8.87 3.94 -2.34
CA LEU A 285 8.09 3.91 -1.12
C LEU A 285 8.39 5.17 -0.32
N LYS A 286 7.54 6.17 -0.45
CA LYS A 286 7.55 7.31 0.48
C LYS A 286 7.04 6.82 1.84
N MET A 287 7.58 7.36 2.93
CA MET A 287 7.03 7.16 4.27
C MET A 287 5.61 7.76 4.30
N LEU A 288 4.66 7.03 3.76
CA LEU A 288 3.26 7.37 3.81
C LEU A 288 2.73 6.98 5.19
N GLN A 289 1.73 7.74 5.64
CA GLN A 289 1.00 7.51 6.89
C GLN A 289 0.77 6.00 7.16
N PRO A 290 0.85 5.54 8.41
CA PRO A 290 0.68 4.14 8.75
C PRO A 290 -0.53 3.53 8.05
N GLY A 291 -0.32 2.53 7.20
CA GLY A 291 -1.36 1.79 6.49
C GLY A 291 -1.42 1.96 4.97
N SER A 292 -0.66 2.86 4.33
CA SER A 292 -0.62 2.92 2.87
C SER A 292 0.69 2.35 2.33
N ARG A 293 0.65 1.09 1.90
CA ARG A 293 1.78 0.39 1.26
C ARG A 293 1.51 0.21 -0.24
N TYR A 294 1.17 1.30 -0.92
CA TYR A 294 0.93 1.25 -2.36
C TYR A 294 2.24 1.03 -3.11
N GLY A 295 2.22 0.11 -4.06
CA GLY A 295 3.35 -0.17 -4.92
C GLY A 295 4.53 -0.89 -4.26
N GLN A 296 4.44 -1.26 -2.98
CA GLN A 296 5.49 -2.04 -2.33
C GLN A 296 5.66 -3.37 -3.04
N VAL A 297 6.85 -3.60 -3.59
CA VAL A 297 7.20 -4.87 -4.20
C VAL A 297 7.92 -5.78 -3.21
N MET A 298 7.57 -7.05 -3.29
CA MET A 298 8.29 -8.15 -2.64
C MET A 298 8.75 -9.12 -3.70
N VAL A 299 10.00 -9.56 -3.59
CA VAL A 299 10.60 -10.54 -4.48
C VAL A 299 11.09 -11.72 -3.67
N LEU A 300 10.76 -12.92 -4.11
CA LEU A 300 11.23 -14.16 -3.53
C LEU A 300 11.85 -15.03 -4.62
N PHE A 301 13.11 -15.37 -4.45
CA PHE A 301 13.76 -16.45 -5.17
C PHE A 301 13.71 -17.70 -4.28
N GLY A 302 12.97 -18.69 -4.69
CA GLY A 302 12.70 -19.88 -3.88
C GLY A 302 12.81 -21.19 -4.67
N PRO A 303 12.69 -22.33 -3.98
CA PRO A 303 12.78 -23.65 -4.61
C PRO A 303 11.67 -23.92 -5.61
N ASN A 304 10.55 -23.21 -5.49
CA ASN A 304 9.39 -23.38 -6.37
C ASN A 304 9.32 -22.34 -7.48
N GLY A 305 10.19 -21.34 -7.47
CA GLY A 305 10.23 -20.32 -8.52
C GLY A 305 10.78 -18.98 -8.05
N VAL A 306 10.71 -18.01 -8.96
CA VAL A 306 10.84 -16.59 -8.65
C VAL A 306 9.44 -16.01 -8.56
N TYR A 307 9.17 -15.28 -7.48
CA TYR A 307 7.91 -14.60 -7.25
C TYR A 307 8.15 -13.10 -7.15
N VAL A 308 7.27 -12.33 -7.75
CA VAL A 308 7.24 -10.88 -7.63
C VAL A 308 5.82 -10.49 -7.26
N ALA A 309 5.64 -9.85 -6.12
CA ALA A 309 4.32 -9.56 -5.60
C ALA A 309 4.19 -8.11 -5.14
N THR A 310 3.01 -7.54 -5.32
CA THR A 310 2.60 -6.27 -4.70
C THR A 310 1.14 -6.37 -4.26
N LEU A 311 0.83 -5.84 -3.08
CA LEU A 311 -0.55 -5.85 -2.56
C LEU A 311 -1.43 -4.77 -3.18
N ASN A 312 -0.84 -3.68 -3.61
CA ASN A 312 -1.58 -2.54 -4.14
C ASN A 312 -0.91 -2.02 -5.40
N LEU A 313 -1.52 -2.27 -6.54
CA LEU A 313 -1.14 -1.68 -7.81
C LEU A 313 -1.64 -0.23 -7.86
N LEU A 314 -0.79 0.68 -8.30
CA LEU A 314 -1.14 2.09 -8.47
C LEU A 314 -1.89 2.33 -9.78
N GLN A 315 -1.48 1.60 -10.83
CA GLN A 315 -2.02 1.71 -12.18
C GLN A 315 -2.12 0.33 -12.82
N PRO A 316 -3.03 0.11 -13.77
CA PRO A 316 -3.10 -1.14 -14.55
C PRO A 316 -1.79 -1.45 -15.28
N SER A 317 -1.09 -0.43 -15.80
CA SER A 317 0.22 -0.59 -16.45
C SER A 317 1.29 -1.18 -15.53
N GLN A 318 1.17 -0.95 -14.23
CA GLN A 318 2.11 -1.50 -13.24
C GLN A 318 2.07 -3.02 -13.18
N ALA A 319 0.94 -3.65 -13.52
CA ALA A 319 0.85 -5.11 -13.61
C ALA A 319 1.72 -5.65 -14.76
N HIS A 320 1.73 -4.99 -15.92
CA HIS A 320 2.61 -5.35 -17.03
C HIS A 320 4.08 -5.13 -16.69
N GLU A 321 4.39 -4.06 -15.98
CA GLU A 321 5.76 -3.79 -15.52
C GLU A 321 6.20 -4.80 -14.47
N LEU A 322 5.29 -5.30 -13.61
CA LEU A 322 5.56 -6.38 -12.66
C LEU A 322 5.92 -7.68 -13.40
N VAL A 323 5.21 -8.00 -14.48
CA VAL A 323 5.53 -9.12 -15.37
C VAL A 323 6.91 -8.92 -16.00
N ALA A 324 7.19 -7.74 -16.55
CA ALA A 324 8.48 -7.42 -17.14
C ALA A 324 9.62 -7.55 -16.14
N LEU A 325 9.44 -7.08 -14.92
CA LEU A 325 10.38 -7.25 -13.81
C LEU A 325 10.63 -8.75 -13.54
N GLY A 326 9.56 -9.53 -13.36
CA GLY A 326 9.68 -10.97 -13.07
C GLY A 326 10.42 -11.74 -14.16
N VAL A 327 10.07 -11.52 -15.43
CA VAL A 327 10.74 -12.12 -16.58
C VAL A 327 12.22 -11.71 -16.63
N GLY A 328 12.51 -10.43 -16.39
CA GLY A 328 13.87 -9.91 -16.35
C GLY A 328 14.71 -10.55 -15.25
N LEU A 329 14.17 -10.69 -14.04
CA LEU A 329 14.84 -11.33 -12.91
C LEU A 329 15.22 -12.79 -13.22
N VAL A 330 14.33 -13.56 -13.84
CA VAL A 330 14.61 -14.94 -14.25
C VAL A 330 15.70 -14.99 -15.33
N LYS A 331 15.61 -14.15 -16.34
CA LYS A 331 16.61 -14.10 -17.42
C LYS A 331 18.01 -13.75 -16.94
N SER A 332 18.11 -12.84 -15.97
CA SER A 332 19.40 -12.46 -15.39
C SER A 332 20.09 -13.62 -14.66
N GLN A 333 19.35 -14.65 -14.25
CA GLN A 333 19.90 -15.86 -13.67
C GLN A 333 20.36 -16.88 -14.73
N SER A 334 19.67 -16.96 -15.88
CA SER A 334 19.98 -17.89 -16.96
C SER A 334 21.28 -17.53 -17.69
N GLY A 335 21.62 -16.24 -17.76
CA GLY A 335 22.89 -15.77 -18.33
C GLY A 335 24.14 -16.04 -17.48
N SER A 336 23.94 -16.32 -16.19
CA SER A 336 25.03 -16.57 -15.22
C SER A 336 25.44 -18.06 -15.12
N SER A 337 24.74 -18.97 -15.77
CA SER A 337 24.87 -20.42 -15.59
C SER A 337 25.55 -21.14 -16.77
N MET A 338 26.45 -20.47 -17.53
CA MET A 338 27.30 -21.19 -18.45
C MET A 338 28.79 -20.83 -18.30
N PRO A 339 29.55 -21.60 -17.51
CA PRO A 339 30.82 -22.08 -17.98
C PRO A 339 30.81 -23.63 -18.15
N GLY A 340 30.85 -24.09 -19.39
CA GLY A 340 31.51 -25.35 -19.71
C GLY A 340 30.69 -26.64 -19.60
N SER A 341 29.78 -26.90 -20.53
CA SER A 341 29.59 -28.25 -21.04
C SER A 341 30.03 -28.30 -22.51
N SER A 342 31.31 -28.00 -22.75
CA SER A 342 31.95 -28.40 -23.97
C SER A 342 32.62 -29.76 -23.75
N GLY A 343 32.06 -30.82 -24.33
CA GLY A 343 32.85 -31.95 -24.84
C GLY A 343 33.21 -33.05 -23.88
N ARG A 344 32.57 -34.17 -23.96
CA ARG A 344 33.19 -35.41 -24.54
C ARG A 344 32.12 -36.47 -24.70
#